data_baf32c23d8ea5249537649b2457a7a33
#
_entry.id   baf32c23d8ea5249537649b2457a7a33
#
_cell.length_a   1.000
_cell.length_b   1.000
_cell.length_c   1.000
_cell.angle_alpha   90.00
_cell.angle_beta   90.00
_cell.angle_gamma   90.00
#
_symmetry.space_group_name_H-M   'P 1'
#
loop_
_entity.id
_entity.type
_entity.pdbx_description
1 polymer ?
#
loop_
_entity_poly.entity_id
_entity_poly.type
_entity_poly.pdbx_seq_one_letter_code
_entity_poly.pdbx_strand_id
1 'polypeptide(L)'
;MSERTRADSVFIIATRNRAAELVDTVRSLCTQTVLPGELCIVDSSDETPARREIEKLCADVDLKLSYHHPAPRGLTVQRNYGIDRTTGDPVFLIDDDVWLAPDCHDEVLKEYDRWGPELGGVRAQAVKPVDSHFLAKLWRKLFGIGGWWPEASGKLRAGFWIEGISSSASVRKTDCFVGYFMSFRREVFDHERFDEALSGYGHKEDIDFTCRVSRRYTLVQTPKAKCEHLKTPTARMPAFHLQRMNLGNQFYLHRKNMPQDFHHKAALWWGLLGLFILNIGRAAKHKDHGLVTGMIVGALEQARGKGLIDPAREKDDRELRGSRGVSN
;
A
#
# COMPACT_ATOMS: atom_id res chain seq x y z
N MET A 1 26.22 0.71 26.21
CA MET A 1 25.48 0.71 24.93
C MET A 1 25.83 2.03 24.26
N SER A 2 26.33 2.04 23.02
CA SER A 2 26.58 3.31 22.31
C SER A 2 25.22 3.98 22.05
N GLU A 3 25.15 5.27 22.32
CA GLU A 3 23.99 6.10 22.03
C GLU A 3 23.72 6.05 20.52
N ARG A 4 22.54 5.52 20.12
CA ARG A 4 22.17 5.44 18.69
C ARG A 4 21.74 6.80 18.21
N THR A 5 22.19 7.18 17.02
CA THR A 5 21.75 8.42 16.34
C THR A 5 20.23 8.34 16.09
N ARG A 6 19.54 9.45 16.30
CA ARG A 6 18.09 9.59 16.04
C ARG A 6 17.82 10.66 15.00
N ALA A 7 16.80 10.45 14.20
CA ALA A 7 16.28 11.43 13.25
C ALA A 7 14.90 11.92 13.71
N ASP A 8 14.57 13.15 13.35
CA ASP A 8 13.22 13.72 13.57
C ASP A 8 12.24 13.20 12.52
N SER A 9 12.10 11.88 12.46
CA SER A 9 11.18 11.17 11.57
C SER A 9 10.16 10.37 12.37
N VAL A 10 9.05 10.02 11.75
CA VAL A 10 8.04 9.16 12.35
C VAL A 10 7.72 7.97 11.47
N PHE A 11 7.64 6.78 12.07
CA PHE A 11 7.09 5.60 11.42
C PHE A 11 5.65 5.41 11.87
N ILE A 12 4.74 5.24 10.91
CA ILE A 12 3.31 4.99 11.14
C ILE A 12 2.99 3.60 10.60
N ILE A 13 2.46 2.73 11.46
CA ILE A 13 2.04 1.36 11.14
C ILE A 13 0.54 1.25 11.38
N ALA A 14 -0.22 0.98 10.32
CA ALA A 14 -1.63 0.60 10.43
C ALA A 14 -1.72 -0.93 10.55
N THR A 15 -2.45 -1.43 11.55
CA THR A 15 -2.58 -2.87 11.78
C THR A 15 -4.00 -3.27 12.19
N ARG A 16 -4.34 -4.56 11.94
CA ARG A 16 -5.57 -5.18 12.43
C ARG A 16 -5.43 -6.69 12.52
N ASN A 17 -5.53 -7.26 13.74
CA ASN A 17 -5.54 -8.70 14.02
C ASN A 17 -4.31 -9.45 13.47
N ARG A 18 -3.12 -8.81 13.53
CA ARG A 18 -1.84 -9.34 13.01
C ARG A 18 -0.69 -9.09 14.01
N ALA A 19 -0.92 -9.57 15.24
CA ALA A 19 -0.03 -9.28 16.36
C ALA A 19 1.41 -9.78 16.15
N ALA A 20 1.59 -10.99 15.62
CA ALA A 20 2.92 -11.57 15.42
C ALA A 20 3.70 -10.80 14.34
N GLU A 21 3.05 -10.51 13.22
CA GLU A 21 3.62 -9.75 12.11
C GLU A 21 4.07 -8.35 12.59
N LEU A 22 3.20 -7.68 13.34
CA LEU A 22 3.49 -6.36 13.89
C LEU A 22 4.73 -6.38 14.82
N VAL A 23 4.85 -7.38 15.70
CA VAL A 23 6.01 -7.54 16.58
C VAL A 23 7.30 -7.71 15.78
N ASP A 24 7.29 -8.54 14.74
CA ASP A 24 8.46 -8.78 13.90
C ASP A 24 8.88 -7.51 13.12
N THR A 25 7.91 -6.76 12.62
CA THR A 25 8.15 -5.46 11.96
C THR A 25 8.78 -4.46 12.93
N VAL A 26 8.20 -4.29 14.14
CA VAL A 26 8.73 -3.39 15.16
C VAL A 26 10.12 -3.82 15.62
N ARG A 27 10.37 -5.13 15.76
CA ARG A 27 11.69 -5.66 16.11
C ARG A 27 12.74 -5.25 15.08
N SER A 28 12.41 -5.35 13.77
CA SER A 28 13.33 -4.91 12.71
C SER A 28 13.55 -3.39 12.73
N LEU A 29 12.54 -2.60 13.09
CA LEU A 29 12.66 -1.16 13.26
C LEU A 29 13.58 -0.80 14.44
N CYS A 30 13.46 -1.49 15.56
CA CYS A 30 14.31 -1.28 16.74
C CYS A 30 15.79 -1.67 16.49
N THR A 31 16.12 -2.35 15.40
CA THR A 31 17.51 -2.67 15.03
C THR A 31 18.14 -1.66 14.06
N GLN A 32 17.44 -0.62 13.65
CA GLN A 32 17.96 0.37 12.71
C GLN A 32 19.22 1.09 13.26
N THR A 33 20.17 1.40 12.36
CA THR A 33 21.39 2.14 12.69
C THR A 33 21.09 3.57 13.13
N VAL A 34 20.12 4.20 12.49
CA VAL A 34 19.52 5.48 12.87
C VAL A 34 18.08 5.19 13.29
N LEU A 35 17.72 5.47 14.54
CA LEU A 35 16.35 5.30 15.02
C LEU A 35 15.47 6.48 14.61
N PRO A 36 14.16 6.27 14.34
CA PRO A 36 13.22 7.38 14.18
C PRO A 36 13.01 8.10 15.52
N GLY A 37 12.48 9.32 15.46
CA GLY A 37 12.05 10.07 16.64
C GLY A 37 10.82 9.46 17.29
N GLU A 38 9.92 8.86 16.48
CA GLU A 38 8.67 8.29 16.98
C GLU A 38 8.23 7.08 16.14
N LEU A 39 7.66 6.07 16.83
CA LEU A 39 6.84 5.01 16.25
C LEU A 39 5.38 5.24 16.63
N CYS A 40 4.51 5.40 15.65
CA CYS A 40 3.07 5.52 15.81
C CYS A 40 2.38 4.25 15.32
N ILE A 41 1.71 3.53 16.19
CA ILE A 41 0.90 2.35 15.83
C ILE A 41 -0.57 2.73 15.89
N VAL A 42 -1.28 2.49 14.79
CA VAL A 42 -2.71 2.72 14.63
C VAL A 42 -3.39 1.36 14.51
N ASP A 43 -3.87 0.83 15.62
CA ASP A 43 -4.38 -0.52 15.76
C ASP A 43 -5.91 -0.55 15.83
N SER A 44 -6.54 -1.17 14.85
CA SER A 44 -7.98 -1.41 14.80
C SER A 44 -8.36 -2.88 15.08
N SER A 45 -7.49 -3.62 15.74
CA SER A 45 -7.72 -5.00 16.18
C SER A 45 -8.83 -5.09 17.21
N ASP A 46 -9.39 -6.28 17.34
CA ASP A 46 -10.39 -6.55 18.37
C ASP A 46 -9.72 -6.69 19.76
N GLU A 47 -8.48 -7.20 19.78
CA GLU A 47 -7.59 -7.30 20.96
C GLU A 47 -6.17 -6.84 20.62
N THR A 48 -5.37 -6.49 21.62
CA THR A 48 -4.00 -5.99 21.46
C THR A 48 -2.94 -6.86 22.16
N PRO A 49 -2.83 -8.16 21.83
CA PRO A 49 -1.90 -9.06 22.53
C PRO A 49 -0.42 -8.68 22.33
N ALA A 50 -0.08 -8.02 21.22
CA ALA A 50 1.28 -7.58 20.89
C ALA A 50 1.74 -6.33 21.67
N ARG A 51 0.82 -5.55 22.25
CA ARG A 51 1.10 -4.21 22.78
C ARG A 51 2.22 -4.22 23.84
N ARG A 52 2.17 -5.10 24.81
CA ARG A 52 3.18 -5.16 25.90
C ARG A 52 4.57 -5.49 25.37
N GLU A 53 4.68 -6.40 24.40
CA GLU A 53 5.97 -6.75 23.79
C GLU A 53 6.54 -5.56 22.99
N ILE A 54 5.69 -4.86 22.25
CA ILE A 54 6.06 -3.66 21.49
C ILE A 54 6.52 -2.53 22.42
N GLU A 55 5.78 -2.27 23.52
CA GLU A 55 6.16 -1.30 24.54
C GLU A 55 7.56 -1.61 25.11
N LYS A 56 7.85 -2.89 25.38
CA LYS A 56 9.16 -3.34 25.83
C LYS A 56 10.25 -3.13 24.77
N LEU A 57 10.02 -3.57 23.54
CA LEU A 57 10.99 -3.40 22.43
C LEU A 57 11.36 -1.93 22.22
N CYS A 58 10.39 -1.03 22.27
CA CYS A 58 10.64 0.40 22.16
C CYS A 58 11.39 0.96 23.36
N ALA A 59 11.03 0.55 24.58
CA ALA A 59 11.72 0.96 25.81
C ALA A 59 13.19 0.51 25.84
N ASP A 60 13.49 -0.70 25.38
CA ASP A 60 14.86 -1.27 25.35
C ASP A 60 15.82 -0.43 24.48
N VAL A 61 15.30 0.35 23.52
CA VAL A 61 16.08 1.24 22.65
C VAL A 61 15.72 2.72 22.86
N ASP A 62 14.91 3.02 23.88
CA ASP A 62 14.41 4.36 24.21
C ASP A 62 13.71 5.05 23.02
N LEU A 63 12.92 4.32 22.23
CA LEU A 63 12.12 4.83 21.12
C LEU A 63 10.77 5.33 21.63
N LYS A 64 10.41 6.58 21.30
CA LYS A 64 9.08 7.12 21.62
C LYS A 64 8.01 6.31 20.88
N LEU A 65 7.06 5.75 21.63
CA LEU A 65 5.92 4.99 21.11
C LEU A 65 4.60 5.73 21.36
N SER A 66 3.82 5.92 20.28
CA SER A 66 2.43 6.35 20.32
C SER A 66 1.55 5.19 19.83
N TYR A 67 0.83 4.53 20.75
CA TYR A 67 -0.02 3.37 20.44
C TYR A 67 -1.50 3.75 20.58
N HIS A 68 -2.21 3.79 19.45
CA HIS A 68 -3.62 4.16 19.37
C HIS A 68 -4.50 2.93 19.20
N HIS A 69 -5.32 2.62 20.22
CA HIS A 69 -6.32 1.56 20.22
C HIS A 69 -7.47 1.91 21.19
N PRO A 70 -8.73 1.68 20.83
CA PRO A 70 -9.19 1.29 19.51
C PRO A 70 -9.05 2.41 18.50
N ALA A 71 -8.60 2.07 17.29
CA ALA A 71 -8.47 3.00 16.17
C ALA A 71 -9.60 2.80 15.14
N PRO A 72 -9.87 3.80 14.29
CA PRO A 72 -10.84 3.64 13.21
C PRO A 72 -10.41 2.56 12.24
N ARG A 73 -11.38 1.80 11.69
CA ARG A 73 -11.11 0.71 10.75
C ARG A 73 -10.93 1.24 9.33
N GLY A 74 -9.99 0.65 8.59
CA GLY A 74 -9.69 0.95 7.20
C GLY A 74 -8.29 1.51 7.02
N LEU A 75 -7.52 0.93 6.06
CA LEU A 75 -6.11 1.26 5.87
C LEU A 75 -5.88 2.76 5.61
N THR A 76 -6.65 3.36 4.72
CA THR A 76 -6.56 4.80 4.38
C THR A 76 -6.89 5.70 5.57
N VAL A 77 -7.94 5.34 6.31
CA VAL A 77 -8.37 6.07 7.51
C VAL A 77 -7.32 5.97 8.62
N GLN A 78 -6.75 4.75 8.84
CA GLN A 78 -5.71 4.55 9.85
C GLN A 78 -4.43 5.33 9.51
N ARG A 79 -4.01 5.34 8.23
CA ARG A 79 -2.85 6.14 7.80
C ARG A 79 -3.08 7.64 8.02
N ASN A 80 -4.22 8.19 7.58
CA ASN A 80 -4.57 9.58 7.83
C ASN A 80 -4.63 9.89 9.33
N TYR A 81 -5.22 8.99 10.13
CA TYR A 81 -5.30 9.13 11.59
C TYR A 81 -3.92 9.25 12.25
N GLY A 82 -2.94 8.41 11.83
CA GLY A 82 -1.57 8.46 12.33
C GLY A 82 -0.84 9.73 11.89
N ILE A 83 -1.02 10.16 10.62
CA ILE A 83 -0.44 11.40 10.09
C ILE A 83 -0.89 12.60 10.93
N ASP A 84 -2.18 12.68 11.28
CA ASP A 84 -2.75 13.81 12.03
C ASP A 84 -2.28 13.87 13.49
N ARG A 85 -1.75 12.77 14.04
CA ARG A 85 -1.33 12.66 15.45
C ARG A 85 0.18 12.67 15.68
N THR A 86 0.92 12.86 14.62
CA THR A 86 2.38 12.88 14.65
C THR A 86 2.92 14.13 13.98
N THR A 87 4.15 14.52 14.31
CA THR A 87 4.78 15.75 13.79
C THR A 87 6.12 15.50 13.10
N GLY A 88 6.71 14.31 13.23
CA GLY A 88 8.02 13.99 12.67
C GLY A 88 8.11 14.12 11.14
N ASP A 89 9.29 14.50 10.63
CA ASP A 89 9.60 14.65 9.22
C ASP A 89 10.95 13.97 8.91
N PRO A 90 11.02 13.09 7.90
CA PRO A 90 9.94 12.60 7.05
C PRO A 90 9.02 11.58 7.77
N VAL A 91 7.81 11.41 7.19
CA VAL A 91 6.82 10.42 7.61
C VAL A 91 7.02 9.13 6.84
N PHE A 92 7.21 8.03 7.55
CA PHE A 92 7.27 6.68 7.00
C PHE A 92 5.96 5.96 7.22
N LEU A 93 5.38 5.44 6.15
CA LEU A 93 4.19 4.61 6.15
C LEU A 93 4.60 3.20 5.76
N ILE A 94 4.52 2.25 6.69
CA ILE A 94 4.89 0.86 6.43
C ILE A 94 3.76 -0.09 6.86
N ASP A 95 3.69 -1.25 6.19
CA ASP A 95 2.77 -2.31 6.57
C ASP A 95 3.30 -3.06 7.81
N ASP A 96 2.43 -3.78 8.49
CA ASP A 96 2.73 -4.53 9.71
C ASP A 96 3.49 -5.85 9.47
N ASP A 97 3.78 -6.21 8.21
CA ASP A 97 4.55 -7.40 7.81
C ASP A 97 5.77 -7.05 6.95
N VAL A 98 6.48 -5.99 7.32
CA VAL A 98 7.69 -5.53 6.62
C VAL A 98 8.92 -5.70 7.50
N TRP A 99 9.90 -6.42 6.98
CA TRP A 99 11.23 -6.45 7.57
C TRP A 99 12.13 -5.37 6.93
N LEU A 100 12.84 -4.63 7.75
CA LEU A 100 13.75 -3.55 7.35
C LEU A 100 15.21 -4.00 7.50
N ALA A 101 16.04 -3.80 6.48
CA ALA A 101 17.48 -3.93 6.63
C ALA A 101 18.00 -2.90 7.65
N PRO A 102 19.08 -3.20 8.42
CA PRO A 102 19.52 -2.34 9.53
C PRO A 102 19.83 -0.89 9.16
N ASP A 103 20.19 -0.62 7.91
CA ASP A 103 20.52 0.70 7.37
C ASP A 103 19.39 1.34 6.54
N CYS A 104 18.23 0.67 6.47
CA CYS A 104 17.14 1.08 5.58
C CYS A 104 16.66 2.51 5.84
N HIS A 105 16.46 2.87 7.11
CA HIS A 105 16.03 4.21 7.49
C HIS A 105 17.08 5.27 7.12
N ASP A 106 18.33 5.05 7.49
CA ASP A 106 19.47 5.96 7.22
C ASP A 106 19.65 6.19 5.71
N GLU A 107 19.58 5.15 4.89
CA GLU A 107 19.70 5.26 3.43
C GLU A 107 18.54 6.03 2.78
N VAL A 108 17.35 6.00 3.38
CA VAL A 108 16.23 6.85 2.94
C VAL A 108 16.49 8.31 3.32
N LEU A 109 16.95 8.60 4.53
CA LEU A 109 17.26 9.96 4.98
C LEU A 109 18.33 10.61 4.11
N LYS A 110 19.39 9.87 3.74
CA LYS A 110 20.43 10.34 2.82
C LYS A 110 19.87 10.74 1.44
N GLU A 111 18.82 10.12 0.96
CA GLU A 111 18.21 10.56 -0.29
C GLU A 111 17.48 11.90 -0.11
N TYR A 112 16.80 12.14 1.02
CA TYR A 112 16.20 13.44 1.31
C TYR A 112 17.24 14.56 1.38
N ASP A 113 18.39 14.31 2.01
CA ASP A 113 19.50 15.27 2.07
C ASP A 113 20.07 15.52 0.68
N ARG A 114 20.24 14.48 -0.13
CA ARG A 114 20.84 14.56 -1.45
C ARG A 114 20.00 15.33 -2.46
N TRP A 115 18.67 15.13 -2.45
CA TRP A 115 17.76 15.71 -3.43
C TRP A 115 17.20 17.07 -3.00
N GLY A 116 17.22 17.36 -1.70
CA GLY A 116 16.69 18.61 -1.16
C GLY A 116 15.15 18.70 -1.21
N PRO A 117 14.60 19.92 -1.21
CA PRO A 117 13.16 20.15 -1.01
C PRO A 117 12.26 19.67 -2.16
N GLU A 118 12.80 19.45 -3.36
CA GLU A 118 12.00 18.93 -4.49
C GLU A 118 11.57 17.48 -4.31
N LEU A 119 12.25 16.75 -3.42
CA LEU A 119 11.95 15.35 -3.14
C LEU A 119 10.78 15.23 -2.17
N GLY A 120 9.62 14.87 -2.67
CA GLY A 120 8.44 14.65 -1.84
C GLY A 120 8.40 13.27 -1.19
N GLY A 121 9.01 12.25 -1.80
CA GLY A 121 8.98 10.90 -1.23
C GLY A 121 10.05 9.94 -1.72
N VAL A 122 10.38 8.98 -0.87
CA VAL A 122 11.35 7.91 -1.12
C VAL A 122 10.73 6.56 -0.82
N ARG A 123 11.01 5.59 -1.68
CA ARG A 123 10.65 4.20 -1.50
C ARG A 123 11.89 3.33 -1.40
N ALA A 124 11.92 2.42 -0.41
CA ALA A 124 12.92 1.37 -0.33
C ALA A 124 12.70 0.29 -1.39
N GLN A 125 13.77 -0.38 -1.80
CA GLN A 125 13.74 -1.49 -2.74
C GLN A 125 13.53 -2.82 -2.02
N ALA A 126 12.65 -3.67 -2.57
CA ALA A 126 12.48 -5.03 -2.09
C ALA A 126 13.78 -5.85 -2.22
N VAL A 127 14.15 -6.60 -1.17
CA VAL A 127 15.31 -7.51 -1.18
C VAL A 127 15.10 -8.61 -2.22
N LYS A 128 13.89 -9.19 -2.26
CA LYS A 128 13.53 -10.22 -3.24
C LYS A 128 12.67 -9.62 -4.35
N PRO A 129 13.19 -9.51 -5.57
CA PRO A 129 12.37 -9.05 -6.70
C PRO A 129 11.26 -10.06 -6.98
N VAL A 130 10.10 -9.56 -7.39
CA VAL A 130 9.03 -10.42 -7.87
C VAL A 130 9.40 -10.91 -9.27
N ASP A 131 9.85 -12.13 -9.39
CA ASP A 131 10.08 -12.77 -10.68
C ASP A 131 8.75 -13.07 -11.37
N SER A 132 8.62 -12.62 -12.59
CA SER A 132 7.49 -12.96 -13.45
C SER A 132 7.99 -13.64 -14.73
N HIS A 133 7.33 -14.72 -15.13
CA HIS A 133 7.64 -15.43 -16.37
C HIS A 133 7.61 -14.49 -17.59
N PHE A 134 8.50 -14.70 -18.54
CA PHE A 134 8.62 -13.89 -19.77
C PHE A 134 7.28 -13.69 -20.49
N LEU A 135 6.50 -14.76 -20.66
CA LEU A 135 5.18 -14.70 -21.30
C LEU A 135 4.19 -13.78 -20.54
N ALA A 136 4.24 -13.79 -19.20
CA ALA A 136 3.40 -12.90 -18.40
C ALA A 136 3.81 -11.43 -18.54
N LYS A 137 5.11 -11.17 -18.71
CA LYS A 137 5.62 -9.81 -18.99
C LYS A 137 5.18 -9.33 -20.37
N LEU A 138 5.30 -10.18 -21.40
CA LEU A 138 4.86 -9.88 -22.76
C LEU A 138 3.35 -9.61 -22.80
N TRP A 139 2.56 -10.43 -22.11
CA TRP A 139 1.11 -10.23 -21.97
C TRP A 139 0.75 -8.89 -21.37
N ARG A 140 1.38 -8.56 -20.24
CA ARG A 140 1.15 -7.27 -19.57
C ARG A 140 1.50 -6.08 -20.48
N LYS A 141 2.58 -6.19 -21.25
CA LYS A 141 2.98 -5.18 -22.23
C LYS A 141 1.94 -5.02 -23.34
N LEU A 142 1.46 -6.13 -23.92
CA LEU A 142 0.45 -6.13 -24.99
C LEU A 142 -0.83 -5.43 -24.56
N PHE A 143 -1.28 -5.68 -23.34
CA PHE A 143 -2.52 -5.11 -22.81
C PHE A 143 -2.31 -3.81 -21.99
N GLY A 144 -1.10 -3.30 -21.90
CA GLY A 144 -0.81 -2.06 -21.16
C GLY A 144 -1.03 -2.14 -19.64
N ILE A 145 -1.17 -3.35 -19.07
CA ILE A 145 -1.45 -3.58 -17.64
C ILE A 145 -0.20 -3.77 -16.78
N GLY A 146 0.92 -3.28 -17.22
CA GLY A 146 2.20 -3.34 -16.54
C GLY A 146 3.36 -3.42 -17.55
N GLY A 147 4.51 -2.89 -17.17
CA GLY A 147 5.67 -2.82 -18.05
C GLY A 147 6.51 -4.09 -18.07
N TRP A 148 7.18 -4.31 -19.18
CA TRP A 148 8.25 -5.30 -19.35
C TRP A 148 9.62 -4.63 -19.54
N TRP A 149 9.80 -3.46 -19.14
CA TRP A 149 11.14 -2.88 -19.27
C TRP A 149 12.01 -3.41 -18.13
N PRO A 150 13.30 -3.76 -18.41
CA PRO A 150 14.28 -4.02 -17.36
C PRO A 150 14.34 -2.87 -16.36
N GLU A 151 13.79 -1.73 -16.77
CA GLU A 151 13.76 -0.45 -16.08
C GLU A 151 12.34 0.01 -15.73
N ALA A 152 11.41 -0.90 -15.48
CA ALA A 152 10.07 -0.52 -15.05
C ALA A 152 10.14 0.36 -13.80
N SER A 153 9.76 1.63 -13.96
CA SER A 153 10.00 2.71 -12.99
C SER A 153 8.73 3.14 -12.26
N GLY A 154 7.67 2.33 -12.27
CA GLY A 154 6.42 2.68 -11.61
C GLY A 154 5.67 3.84 -12.29
N LYS A 155 5.89 4.08 -13.58
CA LYS A 155 5.17 5.12 -14.33
C LYS A 155 3.70 4.79 -14.47
N LEU A 156 2.88 5.83 -14.33
CA LEU A 156 1.46 5.76 -14.57
C LEU A 156 1.18 5.79 -16.08
N ARG A 157 0.38 4.84 -16.56
CA ARG A 157 -0.05 4.73 -17.96
C ARG A 157 -1.53 5.07 -18.13
N ALA A 158 -1.94 5.32 -19.37
CA ALA A 158 -3.34 5.50 -19.71
C ALA A 158 -4.20 4.35 -19.14
N GLY A 159 -5.46 4.62 -18.82
CA GLY A 159 -6.33 3.64 -18.16
C GLY A 159 -6.07 3.45 -16.66
N PHE A 160 -5.20 4.25 -16.05
CA PHE A 160 -4.77 4.12 -14.65
C PHE A 160 -4.06 2.78 -14.37
N TRP A 161 -3.19 2.38 -15.28
CA TRP A 161 -2.32 1.22 -15.14
C TRP A 161 -0.90 1.66 -14.77
N ILE A 162 -0.25 0.96 -13.84
CA ILE A 162 1.14 1.24 -13.50
C ILE A 162 2.09 0.27 -14.17
N GLU A 163 3.22 0.76 -14.63
CA GLU A 163 4.35 -0.11 -14.90
C GLU A 163 4.79 -0.78 -13.61
N GLY A 164 5.15 -2.05 -13.69
CA GLY A 164 5.72 -2.73 -12.54
C GLY A 164 6.96 -1.98 -12.03
N ILE A 165 7.21 -2.04 -10.74
CA ILE A 165 8.42 -1.48 -10.15
C ILE A 165 9.44 -2.62 -10.07
N SER A 166 10.51 -2.53 -10.87
CA SER A 166 11.60 -3.50 -10.85
C SER A 166 12.71 -3.07 -9.88
N SER A 167 13.54 -4.04 -9.47
CA SER A 167 14.80 -3.74 -8.81
C SER A 167 15.69 -2.92 -9.74
N SER A 168 16.44 -2.00 -9.17
CA SER A 168 17.37 -1.13 -9.88
C SER A 168 18.73 -1.14 -9.21
N ALA A 169 19.79 -0.93 -9.97
CA ALA A 169 21.12 -0.67 -9.42
C ALA A 169 21.37 0.79 -9.07
N SER A 170 20.48 1.69 -9.52
CA SER A 170 20.58 3.15 -9.28
C SER A 170 19.25 3.72 -8.78
N VAL A 171 19.32 4.89 -8.14
CA VAL A 171 18.13 5.65 -7.75
C VAL A 171 17.33 6.04 -8.99
N ARG A 172 16.01 5.87 -8.95
CA ARG A 172 15.11 6.15 -10.08
C ARG A 172 13.92 7.00 -9.67
N LYS A 173 13.57 7.96 -10.53
CA LYS A 173 12.29 8.66 -10.43
C LYS A 173 11.15 7.72 -10.78
N THR A 174 10.03 7.86 -10.08
CA THR A 174 8.81 7.05 -10.25
C THR A 174 7.58 7.93 -10.08
N ASP A 175 6.46 7.55 -10.70
CA ASP A 175 5.18 8.24 -10.48
C ASP A 175 4.38 7.60 -9.33
N CYS A 176 4.65 6.33 -9.04
CA CYS A 176 3.90 5.58 -8.03
C CYS A 176 4.81 4.74 -7.13
N PHE A 177 4.38 4.55 -5.88
CA PHE A 177 4.95 3.58 -4.95
C PHE A 177 4.03 2.37 -4.78
N VAL A 178 4.56 1.29 -4.23
CA VAL A 178 3.78 0.16 -3.69
C VAL A 178 3.75 0.28 -2.18
N GLY A 179 2.57 0.12 -1.60
CA GLY A 179 2.17 0.61 -0.29
C GLY A 179 2.88 0.06 0.94
N TYR A 180 3.58 -1.10 0.82
CA TYR A 180 4.18 -1.74 2.00
C TYR A 180 5.35 -0.95 2.64
N PHE A 181 6.00 -0.06 1.90
CA PHE A 181 7.01 0.87 2.40
C PHE A 181 7.01 2.15 1.57
N MET A 182 6.66 3.25 2.18
CA MET A 182 6.66 4.58 1.58
C MET A 182 7.14 5.60 2.61
N SER A 183 7.90 6.60 2.18
CA SER A 183 8.18 7.77 3.02
C SER A 183 7.91 9.05 2.26
N PHE A 184 7.51 10.09 2.99
CA PHE A 184 7.17 11.39 2.42
C PHE A 184 7.62 12.51 3.35
N ARG A 185 7.99 13.68 2.78
CA ARG A 185 8.09 14.89 3.57
C ARG A 185 6.74 15.23 4.20
N ARG A 186 6.78 15.78 5.39
CA ARG A 186 5.56 16.19 6.11
C ARG A 186 4.67 17.12 5.30
N GLU A 187 5.26 18.09 4.61
CA GLU A 187 4.55 19.08 3.78
C GLU A 187 3.68 18.47 2.67
N VAL A 188 3.99 17.23 2.21
CA VAL A 188 3.15 16.52 1.23
C VAL A 188 1.73 16.38 1.75
N PHE A 189 1.57 16.17 3.06
CA PHE A 189 0.27 15.95 3.69
C PHE A 189 -0.54 17.23 3.93
N ASP A 190 0.03 18.40 3.71
CA ASP A 190 -0.72 19.67 3.67
C ASP A 190 -1.55 19.79 2.38
N HIS A 191 -1.18 19.05 1.35
CA HIS A 191 -1.79 19.11 0.02
C HIS A 191 -2.53 17.83 -0.37
N GLU A 192 -2.04 16.67 0.09
CA GLU A 192 -2.54 15.36 -0.32
C GLU A 192 -2.81 14.47 0.90
N ARG A 193 -3.94 13.76 0.87
CA ARG A 193 -4.35 12.77 1.87
C ARG A 193 -4.72 11.47 1.20
N PHE A 194 -4.66 10.36 1.94
CA PHE A 194 -5.23 9.11 1.46
C PHE A 194 -6.74 9.26 1.28
N ASP A 195 -7.25 8.71 0.20
CA ASP A 195 -8.67 8.76 -0.11
C ASP A 195 -9.44 7.73 0.72
N GLU A 196 -10.17 8.20 1.72
CA GLU A 196 -10.93 7.35 2.65
C GLU A 196 -12.15 6.67 2.00
N ALA A 197 -12.51 7.08 0.78
CA ALA A 197 -13.48 6.35 -0.02
C ALA A 197 -12.96 4.96 -0.45
N LEU A 198 -11.62 4.77 -0.51
CA LEU A 198 -10.96 3.47 -0.67
C LEU A 198 -10.89 2.75 0.68
N SER A 199 -12.03 2.47 1.26
CA SER A 199 -12.19 1.90 2.60
C SER A 199 -11.78 0.42 2.70
N GLY A 200 -11.76 -0.11 3.92
CA GLY A 200 -11.48 -1.51 4.21
C GLY A 200 -10.05 -1.91 3.89
N TYR A 201 -9.88 -2.81 2.93
CA TYR A 201 -8.57 -3.31 2.48
C TYR A 201 -7.76 -2.26 1.70
N GLY A 202 -8.39 -1.17 1.24
CA GLY A 202 -7.72 -0.03 0.61
C GLY A 202 -7.01 -0.32 -0.71
N HIS A 203 -7.35 -1.37 -1.46
CA HIS A 203 -6.60 -1.80 -2.65
C HIS A 203 -6.37 -0.67 -3.67
N LYS A 204 -5.11 -0.37 -4.01
CA LYS A 204 -4.60 0.73 -4.87
C LYS A 204 -4.66 2.13 -4.24
N GLU A 205 -4.82 2.24 -2.94
CA GLU A 205 -4.73 3.51 -2.21
C GLU A 205 -3.35 4.16 -2.34
N ASP A 206 -2.32 3.32 -2.36
CA ASP A 206 -0.92 3.69 -2.56
C ASP A 206 -0.67 4.31 -3.92
N ILE A 207 -1.23 3.70 -4.97
CA ILE A 207 -1.13 4.20 -6.35
C ILE A 207 -1.89 5.52 -6.49
N ASP A 208 -3.11 5.61 -5.93
CA ASP A 208 -3.91 6.84 -5.94
C ASP A 208 -3.18 7.99 -5.27
N PHE A 209 -2.71 7.76 -4.06
CA PHE A 209 -2.02 8.79 -3.28
C PHE A 209 -0.73 9.23 -3.97
N THR A 210 0.14 8.29 -4.32
CA THR A 210 1.45 8.62 -4.87
C THR A 210 1.39 9.22 -6.26
N CYS A 211 0.44 8.82 -7.11
CA CYS A 211 0.26 9.47 -8.41
C CYS A 211 -0.24 10.92 -8.30
N ARG A 212 -0.98 11.26 -7.23
CA ARG A 212 -1.36 12.67 -6.95
C ARG A 212 -0.17 13.46 -6.44
N VAL A 213 0.61 12.89 -5.51
CA VAL A 213 1.85 13.50 -5.01
C VAL A 213 2.86 13.74 -6.12
N SER A 214 3.04 12.78 -7.06
CA SER A 214 4.02 12.90 -8.15
C SER A 214 3.74 14.04 -9.15
N ARG A 215 2.53 14.61 -9.13
CA ARG A 215 2.18 15.79 -9.96
C ARG A 215 2.84 17.07 -9.45
N ARG A 216 3.23 17.10 -8.17
CA ARG A 216 3.80 18.28 -7.50
C ARG A 216 5.23 18.05 -7.04
N TYR A 217 5.58 16.83 -6.64
CA TYR A 217 6.86 16.47 -6.05
C TYR A 217 7.56 15.37 -6.83
N THR A 218 8.89 15.36 -6.78
CA THR A 218 9.66 14.21 -7.27
C THR A 218 9.53 13.04 -6.28
N LEU A 219 9.25 11.84 -6.80
CA LEU A 219 9.29 10.59 -6.06
C LEU A 219 10.43 9.72 -6.57
N VAL A 220 11.17 9.05 -5.68
CA VAL A 220 12.28 8.18 -6.06
C VAL A 220 12.22 6.83 -5.36
N GLN A 221 12.73 5.81 -6.05
CA GLN A 221 13.08 4.53 -5.45
C GLN A 221 14.60 4.46 -5.32
N THR A 222 15.09 4.12 -4.12
CA THR A 222 16.51 3.92 -3.87
C THR A 222 16.85 2.42 -3.72
N PRO A 223 17.90 1.92 -4.42
CA PRO A 223 18.37 0.54 -4.25
C PRO A 223 19.16 0.33 -2.97
N LYS A 224 19.57 1.41 -2.29
CA LYS A 224 20.37 1.34 -1.07
C LYS A 224 19.52 0.96 0.13
N ALA A 225 18.38 1.63 0.33
CA ALA A 225 17.41 1.25 1.34
C ALA A 225 16.71 -0.05 0.94
N LYS A 226 16.79 -1.07 1.78
CA LYS A 226 16.23 -2.39 1.51
C LYS A 226 15.22 -2.81 2.56
N CYS A 227 14.12 -3.39 2.09
CA CYS A 227 13.09 -3.99 2.93
C CYS A 227 12.55 -5.27 2.28
N GLU A 228 11.94 -6.12 3.08
CA GLU A 228 11.26 -7.34 2.61
C GLU A 228 9.81 -7.33 3.10
N HIS A 229 8.86 -7.45 2.17
CA HIS A 229 7.46 -7.65 2.49
C HIS A 229 7.21 -9.14 2.67
N LEU A 230 6.97 -9.59 3.90
CA LEU A 230 6.92 -11.01 4.28
C LEU A 230 5.70 -11.72 3.71
N LYS A 231 4.66 -10.96 3.31
CA LYS A 231 3.45 -11.48 2.63
C LYS A 231 2.79 -12.62 3.37
N THR A 232 2.59 -12.46 4.66
CA THR A 232 1.99 -13.51 5.48
C THR A 232 0.59 -13.88 4.96
N PRO A 233 0.17 -15.15 5.06
CA PRO A 233 -1.15 -15.61 4.60
C PRO A 233 -2.30 -15.05 5.42
N THR A 234 -2.02 -14.56 6.62
CA THR A 234 -2.99 -14.10 7.60
C THR A 234 -3.88 -12.98 7.05
N ALA A 235 -5.18 -13.10 7.23
CA ALA A 235 -6.21 -12.12 6.86
C ALA A 235 -6.28 -11.74 5.37
N ARG A 236 -5.85 -12.61 4.44
CA ARG A 236 -6.00 -12.36 3.00
C ARG A 236 -7.45 -12.45 2.55
N MET A 237 -7.85 -11.46 1.76
CA MET A 237 -9.18 -11.44 1.16
C MET A 237 -9.34 -12.57 0.13
N PRO A 238 -10.47 -13.32 0.12
CA PRO A 238 -10.77 -14.30 -0.93
C PRO A 238 -10.74 -13.68 -2.32
N ALA A 239 -10.30 -14.46 -3.33
CA ALA A 239 -10.07 -13.96 -4.68
C ALA A 239 -11.32 -13.29 -5.31
N PHE A 240 -12.51 -13.83 -5.05
CA PHE A 240 -13.77 -13.24 -5.50
C PHE A 240 -13.93 -11.78 -5.02
N HIS A 241 -13.81 -11.55 -3.72
CA HIS A 241 -13.97 -10.21 -3.15
C HIS A 241 -12.86 -9.26 -3.59
N LEU A 242 -11.62 -9.77 -3.67
CA LEU A 242 -10.48 -8.98 -4.13
C LEU A 242 -10.65 -8.53 -5.58
N GLN A 243 -11.06 -9.42 -6.49
CA GLN A 243 -11.23 -9.05 -7.91
C GLN A 243 -12.43 -8.12 -8.13
N ARG A 244 -13.52 -8.34 -7.39
CA ARG A 244 -14.69 -7.46 -7.41
C ARG A 244 -14.33 -6.03 -6.97
N MET A 245 -13.61 -5.90 -5.84
CA MET A 245 -13.12 -4.62 -5.32
C MET A 245 -12.10 -3.98 -6.27
N ASN A 246 -11.13 -4.77 -6.76
CA ASN A 246 -10.10 -4.30 -7.68
C ASN A 246 -10.71 -3.64 -8.93
N LEU A 247 -11.76 -4.24 -9.46
CA LEU A 247 -12.45 -3.69 -10.63
C LEU A 247 -13.17 -2.37 -10.27
N GLY A 248 -13.90 -2.32 -9.17
CA GLY A 248 -14.58 -1.12 -8.70
C GLY A 248 -13.58 0.03 -8.47
N ASN A 249 -12.48 -0.24 -7.77
CA ASN A 249 -11.43 0.74 -7.54
C ASN A 249 -10.76 1.18 -8.85
N GLN A 250 -10.55 0.27 -9.82
CA GLN A 250 -9.97 0.62 -11.12
C GLN A 250 -10.83 1.66 -11.86
N PHE A 251 -12.14 1.46 -11.91
CA PHE A 251 -13.06 2.42 -12.55
C PHE A 251 -13.12 3.75 -11.79
N TYR A 252 -13.18 3.69 -10.46
CA TYR A 252 -13.19 4.87 -9.62
C TYR A 252 -11.93 5.71 -9.81
N LEU A 253 -10.76 5.08 -9.71
CA LEU A 253 -9.47 5.74 -9.80
C LEU A 253 -9.18 6.27 -11.22
N HIS A 254 -9.63 5.55 -12.25
CA HIS A 254 -9.58 6.06 -13.61
C HIS A 254 -10.40 7.33 -13.76
N ARG A 255 -11.66 7.35 -13.27
CA ARG A 255 -12.51 8.57 -13.33
C ARG A 255 -11.91 9.74 -12.56
N LYS A 256 -11.31 9.45 -11.40
CA LYS A 256 -10.71 10.45 -10.51
C LYS A 256 -9.42 11.06 -11.07
N ASN A 257 -8.54 10.23 -11.62
CA ASN A 257 -7.15 10.60 -11.87
C ASN A 257 -6.77 10.76 -13.34
N MET A 258 -7.59 10.25 -14.27
CA MET A 258 -7.25 10.23 -15.69
C MET A 258 -8.18 11.13 -16.51
N PRO A 259 -7.69 11.71 -17.63
CA PRO A 259 -8.54 12.35 -18.63
C PRO A 259 -9.65 11.40 -19.11
N GLN A 260 -10.84 11.95 -19.34
CA GLN A 260 -12.01 11.16 -19.74
C GLN A 260 -12.20 11.11 -21.26
N ASP A 261 -11.12 11.26 -22.02
CA ASP A 261 -11.10 11.15 -23.48
C ASP A 261 -11.13 9.69 -23.95
N PHE A 262 -11.26 9.53 -25.28
CA PHE A 262 -11.35 8.22 -25.92
C PHE A 262 -10.10 7.36 -25.67
N HIS A 263 -8.90 7.95 -25.74
CA HIS A 263 -7.65 7.22 -25.56
C HIS A 263 -7.54 6.57 -24.16
N HIS A 264 -7.81 7.34 -23.10
CA HIS A 264 -7.72 6.84 -21.73
C HIS A 264 -8.81 5.80 -21.42
N LYS A 265 -10.03 5.99 -21.95
CA LYS A 265 -11.12 5.00 -21.83
C LYS A 265 -10.80 3.72 -22.60
N ALA A 266 -10.29 3.83 -23.82
CA ALA A 266 -9.89 2.66 -24.62
C ALA A 266 -8.76 1.89 -23.93
N ALA A 267 -7.77 2.58 -23.37
CA ALA A 267 -6.67 1.96 -22.61
C ALA A 267 -7.18 1.25 -21.33
N LEU A 268 -8.17 1.81 -20.64
CA LEU A 268 -8.81 1.14 -19.48
C LEU A 268 -9.44 -0.19 -19.92
N TRP A 269 -10.30 -0.16 -20.94
CA TRP A 269 -11.01 -1.35 -21.41
C TRP A 269 -10.06 -2.41 -21.99
N TRP A 270 -9.02 -1.99 -22.72
CA TRP A 270 -8.00 -2.88 -23.26
C TRP A 270 -7.25 -3.59 -22.15
N GLY A 271 -6.84 -2.87 -21.11
CA GLY A 271 -6.19 -3.46 -19.94
C GLY A 271 -7.11 -4.39 -19.15
N LEU A 272 -8.39 -4.04 -18.99
CA LEU A 272 -9.38 -4.90 -18.34
C LEU A 272 -9.59 -6.21 -19.10
N LEU A 273 -9.64 -6.17 -20.43
CA LEU A 273 -9.71 -7.37 -21.27
C LEU A 273 -8.50 -8.27 -21.04
N GLY A 274 -7.28 -7.70 -21.06
CA GLY A 274 -6.06 -8.44 -20.80
C GLY A 274 -6.01 -9.07 -19.41
N LEU A 275 -6.48 -8.35 -18.38
CA LEU A 275 -6.57 -8.86 -17.02
C LEU A 275 -7.61 -9.98 -16.90
N PHE A 276 -8.75 -9.85 -17.59
CA PHE A 276 -9.81 -10.86 -17.59
C PHE A 276 -9.32 -12.19 -18.19
N ILE A 277 -8.67 -12.15 -19.36
CA ILE A 277 -8.12 -13.35 -20.00
C ILE A 277 -7.03 -13.98 -19.12
N LEU A 278 -6.16 -13.16 -18.51
CA LEU A 278 -5.14 -13.65 -17.58
C LEU A 278 -5.77 -14.37 -16.39
N ASN A 279 -6.87 -13.84 -15.85
CA ASN A 279 -7.57 -14.44 -14.73
C ASN A 279 -8.32 -15.72 -15.10
N ILE A 280 -8.79 -15.89 -16.34
CA ILE A 280 -9.31 -17.18 -16.83
C ILE A 280 -8.19 -18.24 -16.76
N GLY A 281 -7.01 -17.95 -17.29
CA GLY A 281 -5.87 -18.88 -17.22
C GLY A 281 -5.46 -19.23 -15.78
N ARG A 282 -5.46 -18.23 -14.89
CA ARG A 282 -5.16 -18.45 -13.46
C ARG A 282 -6.26 -19.27 -12.76
N ALA A 283 -7.53 -18.99 -13.03
CA ALA A 283 -8.65 -19.72 -12.48
C ALA A 283 -8.59 -21.19 -12.85
N ALA A 284 -8.27 -21.51 -14.11
CA ALA A 284 -8.08 -22.88 -14.56
C ALA A 284 -6.89 -23.55 -13.86
N LYS A 285 -5.74 -22.85 -13.76
CA LYS A 285 -4.51 -23.38 -13.14
C LYS A 285 -4.68 -23.65 -11.64
N HIS A 286 -5.31 -22.73 -10.90
CA HIS A 286 -5.44 -22.79 -9.44
C HIS A 286 -6.79 -23.32 -8.96
N LYS A 287 -7.69 -23.69 -9.88
CA LYS A 287 -9.06 -24.14 -9.61
C LYS A 287 -9.85 -23.14 -8.74
N ASP A 288 -9.58 -21.84 -8.93
CA ASP A 288 -10.23 -20.74 -8.19
C ASP A 288 -11.09 -19.89 -9.13
N HIS A 289 -12.37 -20.23 -9.21
CA HIS A 289 -13.36 -19.50 -10.03
C HIS A 289 -13.63 -18.08 -9.54
N GLY A 290 -13.29 -17.76 -8.28
CA GLY A 290 -13.44 -16.43 -7.69
C GLY A 290 -12.66 -15.35 -8.46
N LEU A 291 -11.56 -15.71 -9.11
CA LEU A 291 -10.77 -14.81 -9.96
C LEU A 291 -11.58 -14.22 -11.12
N VAL A 292 -12.45 -15.00 -11.74
CA VAL A 292 -13.26 -14.59 -12.90
C VAL A 292 -14.61 -14.06 -12.47
N THR A 293 -15.31 -14.79 -11.58
CA THR A 293 -16.66 -14.41 -11.12
C THR A 293 -16.66 -13.07 -10.37
N GLY A 294 -15.60 -12.79 -9.58
CA GLY A 294 -15.42 -11.50 -8.93
C GLY A 294 -15.31 -10.33 -9.93
N MET A 295 -14.58 -10.52 -11.03
CA MET A 295 -14.50 -9.50 -12.09
C MET A 295 -15.84 -9.29 -12.79
N ILE A 296 -16.56 -10.37 -13.13
CA ILE A 296 -17.87 -10.28 -13.80
C ILE A 296 -18.86 -9.50 -12.92
N VAL A 297 -18.96 -9.89 -11.64
CA VAL A 297 -19.87 -9.21 -10.70
C VAL A 297 -19.48 -7.76 -10.51
N GLY A 298 -18.20 -7.46 -10.34
CA GLY A 298 -17.72 -6.08 -10.23
C GLY A 298 -18.04 -5.24 -11.49
N ALA A 299 -17.90 -5.81 -12.70
CA ALA A 299 -18.25 -5.13 -13.94
C ALA A 299 -19.75 -4.82 -14.03
N LEU A 300 -20.60 -5.79 -13.70
CA LEU A 300 -22.06 -5.62 -13.67
C LEU A 300 -22.50 -4.55 -12.65
N GLU A 301 -21.85 -4.48 -11.50
CA GLU A 301 -22.12 -3.46 -10.49
C GLU A 301 -21.73 -2.06 -10.97
N GLN A 302 -20.58 -1.92 -11.60
CA GLN A 302 -20.18 -0.64 -12.21
C GLN A 302 -21.11 -0.21 -13.33
N ALA A 303 -21.56 -1.14 -14.18
CA ALA A 303 -22.55 -0.87 -15.23
C ALA A 303 -23.91 -0.40 -14.66
N ARG A 304 -24.26 -0.85 -13.43
CA ARG A 304 -25.47 -0.43 -12.73
C ARG A 304 -25.30 0.85 -11.89
N GLY A 305 -24.15 1.51 -12.01
CA GLY A 305 -23.85 2.75 -11.27
C GLY A 305 -23.58 2.54 -9.78
N LYS A 306 -23.32 1.30 -9.32
CA LYS A 306 -22.84 1.09 -7.97
C LYS A 306 -21.47 1.72 -7.81
N GLY A 307 -21.28 2.47 -6.71
CA GLY A 307 -20.02 3.11 -6.37
C GLY A 307 -18.92 2.11 -5.98
N LEU A 308 -17.98 2.59 -5.16
CA LEU A 308 -16.92 1.76 -4.59
C LEU A 308 -17.48 0.58 -3.79
N ILE A 309 -16.83 -0.56 -3.91
CA ILE A 309 -17.24 -1.81 -3.28
C ILE A 309 -16.33 -2.02 -2.07
N ASP A 310 -16.92 -2.00 -0.88
CA ASP A 310 -16.25 -2.39 0.36
C ASP A 310 -16.83 -3.70 0.90
N PRO A 311 -16.17 -4.84 0.66
CA PRO A 311 -16.64 -6.13 1.15
C PRO A 311 -16.71 -6.25 2.68
N ALA A 312 -15.89 -5.49 3.40
CA ALA A 312 -15.92 -5.50 4.86
C ALA A 312 -17.17 -4.79 5.38
N ARG A 313 -17.52 -3.65 4.81
CA ARG A 313 -18.74 -2.92 5.12
C ARG A 313 -20.01 -3.71 4.79
N GLU A 314 -19.99 -4.42 3.66
CA GLU A 314 -21.12 -5.30 3.28
C GLU A 314 -21.33 -6.47 4.27
N LYS A 315 -20.26 -6.98 4.90
CA LYS A 315 -20.33 -8.00 5.94
C LYS A 315 -20.94 -7.44 7.21
N ASP A 316 -20.46 -6.30 7.67
CA ASP A 316 -20.96 -5.61 8.86
C ASP A 316 -22.46 -5.25 8.68
N ASP A 317 -22.86 -4.75 7.49
CA ASP A 317 -24.27 -4.44 7.17
C ASP A 317 -25.17 -5.68 7.15
N ARG A 318 -24.65 -6.85 6.72
CA ARG A 318 -25.42 -8.12 6.75
C ARG A 318 -25.58 -8.64 8.18
N GLU A 319 -24.54 -8.59 8.99
CA GLU A 319 -24.58 -8.98 10.40
C GLU A 319 -25.55 -8.09 11.19
N LEU A 320 -25.54 -6.78 10.94
CA LEU A 320 -26.49 -5.81 11.53
C LEU A 320 -27.95 -6.04 11.09
N ARG A 321 -28.19 -6.44 9.84
CA ARG A 321 -29.52 -6.80 9.34
C ARG A 321 -30.00 -8.14 9.86
N GLY A 322 -29.08 -9.12 9.97
CA GLY A 322 -29.36 -10.44 10.55
C GLY A 322 -29.74 -10.36 12.04
N SER A 323 -29.10 -9.49 12.80
CA SER A 323 -29.40 -9.27 14.22
C SER A 323 -30.74 -8.53 14.46
N ARG A 324 -31.23 -7.74 13.50
CA ARG A 324 -32.55 -7.08 13.56
C ARG A 324 -33.70 -7.95 13.09
N GLY A 325 -33.42 -9.08 12.43
CA GLY A 325 -34.44 -10.04 11.94
C GLY A 325 -34.83 -11.13 12.93
N VAL A 326 -34.23 -11.19 14.11
CA VAL A 326 -34.48 -12.23 15.13
C VAL A 326 -35.32 -11.71 16.32
N SER A 327 -35.77 -10.46 16.25
CA SER A 327 -36.68 -9.91 17.27
C SER A 327 -38.07 -9.67 16.64
N ASN A 328 -38.81 -10.74 16.44
CA ASN A 328 -40.30 -10.79 16.37
C ASN A 328 -40.78 -12.15 16.83
#